data_4178b0c3825e1d75bde1b72fd520800f
#
_entry.id   4178b0c3825e1d75bde1b72fd520800f
#
_cell.length_a   1.000
_cell.length_b   1.000
_cell.length_c   1.000
_cell.angle_alpha   90.00
_cell.angle_beta   90.00
_cell.angle_gamma   90.00
#
_symmetry.space_group_name_H-M   'P 1'
#
loop_
_entity.id
_entity.type
_entity.pdbx_description
1 polymer ?
#
loop_
_entity_poly.entity_id
_entity_poly.type
_entity_poly.pdbx_seq_one_letter_code
_entity_poly.pdbx_strand_id
1 'polypeptide(L)'
;VEAHLTLGNLFRSRGEVDRAIRIHQTLMESASLTYEQRLLAIQQLGRDYMAAGLYDRAEDMFNQLTDETDFRIGALQQLLQIYQATSEWQKAIDVAERLVKLGKDKQRVEIAHFYCELALQHMASDDLDRAMTLLKKGAAADKNSARVSIMMG
;
A
#
# COMPACT_ATOMS: atom_id res chain seq x y z
N VAL A 1 7.06 26.51 -3.22
CA VAL A 1 6.86 25.05 -3.11
C VAL A 1 5.60 24.72 -2.32
N GLU A 2 5.47 25.28 -1.12
CA GLU A 2 4.29 25.01 -0.26
C GLU A 2 2.98 25.43 -0.94
N ALA A 3 2.97 26.56 -1.65
CA ALA A 3 1.80 27.04 -2.37
C ALA A 3 1.37 26.04 -3.46
N HIS A 4 2.33 25.46 -4.19
CA HIS A 4 2.05 24.46 -5.21
C HIS A 4 1.54 23.15 -4.61
N LEU A 5 2.12 22.71 -3.49
CA LEU A 5 1.65 21.52 -2.78
C LEU A 5 0.21 21.71 -2.29
N THR A 6 -0.06 22.84 -1.68
CA THR A 6 -1.40 23.16 -1.16
C THR A 6 -2.43 23.23 -2.29
N LEU A 7 -2.08 23.90 -3.40
CA LEU A 7 -2.97 24.04 -4.55
C LEU A 7 -3.27 22.66 -5.18
N GLY A 8 -2.25 21.84 -5.37
CA GLY A 8 -2.43 20.49 -5.90
C GLY A 8 -3.32 19.64 -5.00
N ASN A 9 -3.09 19.69 -3.69
CA ASN A 9 -3.93 18.97 -2.72
C ASN A 9 -5.37 19.44 -2.75
N LEU A 10 -5.60 20.72 -2.93
CA LEU A 10 -6.94 21.29 -3.05
C LEU A 10 -7.66 20.74 -4.29
N PHE A 11 -6.99 20.72 -5.44
CA PHE A 11 -7.56 20.15 -6.65
C PHE A 11 -7.92 18.67 -6.46
N ARG A 12 -7.03 17.90 -5.85
CA ARG A 12 -7.31 16.49 -5.56
C ARG A 12 -8.55 16.33 -4.68
N SER A 13 -8.68 17.12 -3.63
CA SER A 13 -9.82 17.05 -2.70
C SER A 13 -11.14 17.42 -3.36
N ARG A 14 -11.09 18.21 -4.44
CA ARG A 14 -12.26 18.58 -5.24
C ARG A 14 -12.57 17.58 -6.36
N GLY A 15 -11.82 16.51 -6.48
CA GLY A 15 -11.97 15.53 -7.55
C GLY A 15 -11.30 15.92 -8.86
N GLU A 16 -10.58 17.04 -8.91
CA GLU A 16 -9.83 17.50 -10.09
C GLU A 16 -8.44 16.88 -10.10
N VAL A 17 -8.36 15.55 -10.15
CA VAL A 17 -7.12 14.79 -9.96
C VAL A 17 -6.12 15.07 -11.09
N ASP A 18 -6.57 15.22 -12.32
CA ASP A 18 -5.66 15.50 -13.45
C ASP A 18 -4.90 16.81 -13.26
N ARG A 19 -5.56 17.82 -12.70
CA ARG A 19 -4.92 19.09 -12.38
C ARG A 19 -3.90 18.93 -11.25
N ALA A 20 -4.26 18.17 -10.21
CA ALA A 20 -3.36 17.88 -9.11
C ALA A 20 -2.09 17.19 -9.61
N ILE A 21 -2.23 16.17 -10.44
CA ILE A 21 -1.10 15.44 -11.04
C ILE A 21 -0.18 16.41 -11.80
N ARG A 22 -0.73 17.25 -12.65
CA ARG A 22 0.07 18.21 -13.43
C ARG A 22 0.86 19.15 -12.53
N ILE A 23 0.23 19.68 -11.49
CA ILE A 23 0.88 20.60 -10.56
C ILE A 23 2.02 19.92 -9.84
N HIS A 24 1.79 18.73 -9.31
CA HIS A 24 2.82 17.99 -8.57
C HIS A 24 3.94 17.50 -9.50
N GLN A 25 3.63 17.09 -10.74
CA GLN A 25 4.65 16.72 -11.72
C GLN A 25 5.52 17.93 -12.10
N THR A 26 4.91 19.06 -12.35
CA THR A 26 5.64 20.30 -12.67
C THR A 26 6.54 20.69 -11.51
N LEU A 27 6.05 20.57 -10.27
CA LEU A 27 6.85 20.83 -9.08
C LEU A 27 8.08 19.91 -9.01
N MET A 28 7.93 18.63 -9.30
CA MET A 28 9.03 17.66 -9.28
C MET A 28 10.12 17.96 -10.33
N GLU A 29 9.77 18.63 -11.42
CA GLU A 29 10.71 19.03 -12.46
C GLU A 29 11.55 20.23 -12.06
N SER A 30 11.19 20.93 -10.99
CA SER A 30 11.94 22.09 -10.51
C SER A 30 13.30 21.68 -9.97
N ALA A 31 14.36 22.34 -10.48
CA ALA A 31 15.72 22.09 -10.04
C ALA A 31 16.03 22.70 -8.67
N SER A 32 15.14 23.57 -8.16
CA SER A 32 15.35 24.29 -6.91
C SER A 32 14.80 23.58 -5.67
N LEU A 33 14.24 22.38 -5.82
CA LEU A 33 13.69 21.62 -4.70
C LEU A 33 14.80 21.10 -3.78
N THR A 34 14.58 21.26 -2.48
CA THR A 34 15.39 20.53 -1.48
C THR A 34 15.03 19.04 -1.52
N TYR A 35 15.86 18.22 -0.92
CA TYR A 35 15.60 16.78 -0.81
C TYR A 35 14.26 16.51 -0.13
N GLU A 36 13.97 17.15 1.00
CA GLU A 36 12.71 16.98 1.71
C GLU A 36 11.51 17.43 0.89
N GLN A 37 11.63 18.56 0.19
CA GLN A 37 10.56 19.06 -0.69
C GLN A 37 10.28 18.06 -1.82
N ARG A 38 11.31 17.42 -2.35
CA ARG A 38 11.16 16.39 -3.37
C ARG A 38 10.40 15.19 -2.83
N LEU A 39 10.74 14.73 -1.62
CA LEU A 39 10.04 13.61 -0.98
C LEU A 39 8.54 13.94 -0.74
N LEU A 40 8.24 15.16 -0.31
CA LEU A 40 6.86 15.60 -0.15
C LEU A 40 6.12 15.60 -1.48
N ALA A 41 6.76 16.07 -2.56
CA ALA A 41 6.16 16.08 -3.88
C ALA A 41 5.88 14.64 -4.37
N ILE A 42 6.81 13.72 -4.16
CA ILE A 42 6.62 12.30 -4.47
C ILE A 42 5.43 11.73 -3.71
N GLN A 43 5.31 12.02 -2.42
CA GLN A 43 4.20 11.56 -1.60
C GLN A 43 2.85 12.08 -2.13
N GLN A 44 2.78 13.36 -2.45
CA GLN A 44 1.54 13.96 -2.96
C GLN A 44 1.18 13.42 -4.33
N LEU A 45 2.17 13.24 -5.19
CA LEU A 45 1.94 12.63 -6.51
C LEU A 45 1.46 11.19 -6.39
N GLY A 46 2.01 10.41 -5.46
CA GLY A 46 1.51 9.06 -5.15
C GLY A 46 0.03 9.07 -4.75
N ARG A 47 -0.36 10.00 -3.89
CA ARG A 47 -1.77 10.17 -3.47
C ARG A 47 -2.67 10.56 -4.64
N ASP A 48 -2.18 11.41 -5.54
CA ASP A 48 -2.91 11.78 -6.74
C ASP A 48 -3.18 10.56 -7.62
N TYR A 49 -2.16 9.74 -7.84
CA TYR A 49 -2.31 8.51 -8.62
C TYR A 49 -3.27 7.53 -7.97
N MET A 50 -3.26 7.42 -6.62
CA MET A 50 -4.24 6.63 -5.90
C MET A 50 -5.66 7.12 -6.16
N ALA A 51 -5.88 8.43 -6.07
CA ALA A 51 -7.19 9.04 -6.32
C ALA A 51 -7.65 8.83 -7.76
N ALA A 52 -6.72 8.75 -8.71
CA ALA A 52 -7.01 8.49 -10.12
C ALA A 52 -7.18 6.99 -10.45
N GLY A 53 -6.94 6.10 -9.50
CA GLY A 53 -6.95 4.65 -9.73
C GLY A 53 -5.75 4.14 -10.52
N LEU A 54 -4.70 4.94 -10.65
CA LEU A 54 -3.47 4.59 -11.36
C LEU A 54 -2.49 3.91 -10.39
N TYR A 55 -2.84 2.69 -9.96
CA TYR A 55 -2.14 2.00 -8.89
C TYR A 55 -0.68 1.67 -9.20
N ASP A 56 -0.35 1.33 -10.45
CA ASP A 56 1.03 1.04 -10.82
C ASP A 56 1.94 2.26 -10.64
N ARG A 57 1.44 3.43 -11.03
CA ARG A 57 2.18 4.69 -10.86
C ARG A 57 2.27 5.11 -9.40
N ALA A 58 1.19 4.90 -8.65
CA ALA A 58 1.19 5.16 -7.20
C ALA A 58 2.21 4.26 -6.49
N GLU A 59 2.27 2.99 -6.85
CA GLU A 59 3.24 2.04 -6.30
C GLU A 59 4.68 2.54 -6.51
N ASP A 60 5.01 3.00 -7.71
CA ASP A 60 6.34 3.52 -8.02
C ASP A 60 6.71 4.71 -7.13
N MET A 61 5.75 5.61 -6.88
CA MET A 61 5.98 6.77 -6.01
C MET A 61 6.21 6.34 -4.56
N PHE A 62 5.35 5.50 -4.01
CA PHE A 62 5.47 5.09 -2.62
C PHE A 62 6.68 4.19 -2.37
N ASN A 63 7.09 3.38 -3.34
CA ASN A 63 8.31 2.58 -3.23
C ASN A 63 9.56 3.45 -3.05
N GLN A 64 9.57 4.65 -3.61
CA GLN A 64 10.68 5.59 -3.42
C GLN A 64 10.77 6.13 -1.99
N LEU A 65 9.71 5.98 -1.19
CA LEU A 65 9.61 6.53 0.16
C LEU A 65 9.80 5.48 1.26
N THR A 66 9.88 4.20 0.92
CA THR A 66 9.92 3.12 1.93
C THR A 66 11.23 3.08 2.74
N ASP A 67 12.29 3.66 2.22
CA ASP A 67 13.60 3.74 2.91
C ASP A 67 13.80 5.08 3.63
N GLU A 68 12.86 6.01 3.49
CA GLU A 68 12.90 7.32 4.12
C GLU A 68 12.16 7.29 5.46
N THR A 69 12.89 7.45 6.55
CA THR A 69 12.37 7.26 7.92
C THR A 69 11.05 7.99 8.19
N ASP A 70 10.95 9.27 7.79
CA ASP A 70 9.78 10.08 8.07
C ASP A 70 8.57 9.72 7.20
N PHE A 71 8.79 9.05 6.08
CA PHE A 71 7.74 8.70 5.11
C PHE A 71 7.42 7.21 5.09
N ARG A 72 8.27 6.39 5.69
CA ARG A 72 8.21 4.91 5.58
C ARG A 72 6.87 4.33 5.96
N ILE A 73 6.37 4.63 7.15
CA ILE A 73 5.11 4.05 7.65
C ILE A 73 3.94 4.45 6.76
N GLY A 74 3.85 5.74 6.43
CA GLY A 74 2.79 6.23 5.53
C GLY A 74 2.86 5.58 4.16
N ALA A 75 4.06 5.45 3.59
CA ALA A 75 4.26 4.80 2.29
C ALA A 75 3.86 3.33 2.32
N LEU A 76 4.26 2.60 3.35
CA LEU A 76 3.88 1.19 3.52
C LEU A 76 2.37 1.02 3.67
N GLN A 77 1.72 1.91 4.40
CA GLN A 77 0.26 1.90 4.54
C GLN A 77 -0.45 2.12 3.21
N GLN A 78 0.06 3.03 2.38
CA GLN A 78 -0.49 3.27 1.05
C GLN A 78 -0.25 2.08 0.11
N LEU A 79 0.94 1.50 0.15
CA LEU A 79 1.25 0.28 -0.61
C LEU A 79 0.32 -0.87 -0.21
N LEU A 80 0.02 -1.01 1.08
CA LEU A 80 -0.91 -2.02 1.55
C LEU A 80 -2.29 -1.84 0.93
N GLN A 81 -2.79 -0.61 0.86
CA GLN A 81 -4.06 -0.31 0.20
C GLN A 81 -4.04 -0.65 -1.29
N ILE A 82 -2.94 -0.34 -1.97
CA ILE A 82 -2.77 -0.68 -3.40
C ILE A 82 -2.86 -2.19 -3.60
N TYR A 83 -2.11 -2.96 -2.82
CA TYR A 83 -2.06 -4.41 -2.98
C TYR A 83 -3.40 -5.09 -2.64
N GLN A 84 -4.14 -4.55 -1.68
CA GLN A 84 -5.50 -5.01 -1.42
C GLN A 84 -6.43 -4.69 -2.61
N ALA A 85 -6.34 -3.50 -3.16
CA ALA A 85 -7.17 -3.08 -4.29
C ALA A 85 -6.88 -3.90 -5.56
N THR A 86 -5.64 -4.32 -5.75
CA THR A 86 -5.21 -5.10 -6.92
C THR A 86 -5.17 -6.61 -6.66
N SER A 87 -5.58 -7.04 -5.47
CA SER A 87 -5.59 -8.46 -5.05
C SER A 87 -4.21 -9.12 -5.13
N GLU A 88 -3.16 -8.36 -4.93
CA GLU A 88 -1.78 -8.85 -4.86
C GLU A 88 -1.45 -9.24 -3.41
N TRP A 89 -2.03 -10.36 -2.97
CA TRP A 89 -2.06 -10.75 -1.56
C TRP A 89 -0.69 -11.08 -0.98
N GLN A 90 0.23 -11.67 -1.75
CA GLN A 90 1.58 -11.93 -1.26
C GLN A 90 2.33 -10.63 -0.96
N LYS A 91 2.21 -9.64 -1.84
CA LYS A 91 2.81 -8.31 -1.62
C LYS A 91 2.17 -7.61 -0.43
N ALA A 92 0.85 -7.75 -0.25
CA ALA A 92 0.15 -7.21 0.91
C ALA A 92 0.68 -7.81 2.21
N ILE A 93 0.91 -9.12 2.25
CA ILE A 93 1.49 -9.82 3.41
C ILE A 93 2.88 -9.27 3.72
N ASP A 94 3.75 -9.16 2.71
CA ASP A 94 5.12 -8.68 2.89
C ASP A 94 5.17 -7.26 3.48
N VAL A 95 4.31 -6.37 2.98
CA VAL A 95 4.20 -4.99 3.48
C VAL A 95 3.65 -4.97 4.90
N ALA A 96 2.59 -5.75 5.17
CA ALA A 96 1.97 -5.81 6.48
C ALA A 96 2.96 -6.35 7.53
N GLU A 97 3.79 -7.34 7.18
CA GLU A 97 4.84 -7.86 8.07
C GLU A 97 5.89 -6.79 8.39
N ARG A 98 6.27 -5.96 7.41
CA ARG A 98 7.16 -4.83 7.66
C ARG A 98 6.53 -3.82 8.62
N LEU A 99 5.24 -3.53 8.47
CA LEU A 99 4.51 -2.62 9.38
C LEU A 99 4.47 -3.18 10.81
N VAL A 100 4.25 -4.47 10.98
CA VAL A 100 4.29 -5.12 12.30
C VAL A 100 5.66 -4.95 12.94
N LYS A 101 6.73 -5.16 12.20
CA LYS A 101 8.10 -4.95 12.70
C LYS A 101 8.37 -3.50 13.12
N LEU A 102 7.64 -2.55 12.53
CA LEU A 102 7.73 -1.13 12.89
C LEU A 102 6.77 -0.73 14.02
N GLY A 103 6.13 -1.70 14.68
CA GLY A 103 5.27 -1.47 15.83
C GLY A 103 3.79 -1.32 15.50
N LYS A 104 3.38 -1.62 14.27
CA LYS A 104 1.98 -1.53 13.84
C LYS A 104 1.28 -2.89 13.98
N ASP A 105 1.11 -3.35 15.21
CA ASP A 105 0.58 -4.69 15.52
C ASP A 105 -0.83 -4.95 14.99
N LYS A 106 -1.62 -3.92 14.72
CA LYS A 106 -2.97 -4.05 14.12
C LYS A 106 -2.94 -4.83 12.81
N GLN A 107 -1.82 -4.82 12.10
CA GLN A 107 -1.68 -5.52 10.83
C GLN A 107 -1.65 -7.04 10.97
N ARG A 108 -1.44 -7.58 12.17
CA ARG A 108 -1.44 -9.04 12.38
C ARG A 108 -2.76 -9.70 11.99
N VAL A 109 -3.88 -9.07 12.33
CA VAL A 109 -5.22 -9.56 11.96
C VAL A 109 -5.39 -9.55 10.44
N GLU A 110 -4.95 -8.48 9.81
CA GLU A 110 -5.01 -8.33 8.35
C GLU A 110 -4.13 -9.36 7.64
N ILE A 111 -2.96 -9.67 8.19
CA ILE A 111 -2.07 -10.70 7.63
C ILE A 111 -2.78 -12.05 7.55
N ALA A 112 -3.47 -12.46 8.62
CA ALA A 112 -4.24 -13.69 8.62
C ALA A 112 -5.30 -13.69 7.52
N HIS A 113 -6.00 -12.56 7.36
CA HIS A 113 -6.98 -12.38 6.31
C HIS A 113 -6.36 -12.50 4.91
N PHE A 114 -5.20 -11.88 4.67
CA PHE A 114 -4.51 -11.95 3.39
C PHE A 114 -4.07 -13.36 3.02
N TYR A 115 -3.60 -14.14 4.00
CA TYR A 115 -3.30 -15.55 3.77
C TYR A 115 -4.55 -16.34 3.35
N CYS A 116 -5.71 -16.01 3.91
CA CYS A 116 -6.97 -16.62 3.49
C CYS A 116 -7.29 -16.28 2.03
N GLU A 117 -7.13 -15.02 1.64
CA GLU A 117 -7.39 -14.60 0.25
C GLU A 117 -6.42 -15.28 -0.73
N LEU A 118 -5.15 -15.36 -0.36
CA LEU A 118 -4.15 -16.03 -1.18
C LEU A 118 -4.44 -17.54 -1.30
N ALA A 119 -4.87 -18.16 -0.21
CA ALA A 119 -5.28 -19.57 -0.21
C ALA A 119 -6.49 -19.80 -1.15
N LEU A 120 -7.46 -18.89 -1.16
CA LEU A 120 -8.60 -18.97 -2.07
C LEU A 120 -8.16 -18.91 -3.53
N GLN A 121 -7.17 -18.10 -3.87
CA GLN A 121 -6.64 -18.06 -5.23
C GLN A 121 -6.02 -19.40 -5.63
N HIS A 122 -5.29 -20.05 -4.73
CA HIS A 122 -4.69 -21.36 -4.99
C HIS A 122 -5.74 -22.47 -5.03
N MET A 123 -6.80 -22.39 -4.24
CA MET A 123 -7.93 -23.32 -4.31
C MET A 123 -8.63 -23.22 -5.68
N ALA A 124 -8.80 -22.02 -6.19
CA ALA A 124 -9.40 -21.82 -7.51
C ALA A 124 -8.58 -22.42 -8.64
N SER A 125 -7.26 -22.59 -8.44
CA SER A 125 -6.34 -23.24 -9.40
C SER A 125 -6.10 -24.71 -9.09
N ASP A 126 -6.88 -25.34 -8.21
CA ASP A 126 -6.72 -26.74 -7.73
C ASP A 126 -5.38 -27.02 -7.03
N ASP A 127 -4.69 -26.02 -6.55
CA ASP A 127 -3.45 -26.19 -5.77
C ASP A 127 -3.78 -26.23 -4.28
N LEU A 128 -4.37 -27.36 -3.86
CA LEU A 128 -4.87 -27.54 -2.48
C LEU A 128 -3.74 -27.62 -1.45
N ASP A 129 -2.61 -28.20 -1.81
CA ASP A 129 -1.46 -28.30 -0.90
C ASP A 129 -0.90 -26.92 -0.56
N ARG A 130 -0.78 -26.06 -1.56
CA ARG A 130 -0.33 -24.67 -1.37
C ARG A 130 -1.34 -23.89 -0.55
N ALA A 131 -2.64 -24.05 -0.84
CA ALA A 131 -3.71 -23.41 -0.09
C ALA A 131 -3.66 -23.79 1.40
N MET A 132 -3.50 -25.05 1.72
CA MET A 132 -3.41 -25.51 3.11
C MET A 132 -2.18 -24.96 3.82
N THR A 133 -1.02 -24.91 3.14
CA THR A 133 0.20 -24.31 3.68
C THR A 133 -0.04 -22.83 4.03
N LEU A 134 -0.71 -22.08 3.17
CA LEU A 134 -1.02 -20.67 3.38
C LEU A 134 -1.99 -20.46 4.54
N LEU A 135 -2.99 -21.34 4.70
CA LEU A 135 -3.91 -21.27 5.83
C LEU A 135 -3.18 -21.51 7.16
N LYS A 136 -2.23 -22.44 7.19
CA LYS A 136 -1.41 -22.66 8.38
C LYS A 136 -0.56 -21.44 8.72
N LYS A 137 -0.01 -20.76 7.72
CA LYS A 137 0.72 -19.48 7.92
C LYS A 137 -0.19 -18.39 8.45
N GLY A 138 -1.42 -18.30 7.96
CA GLY A 138 -2.42 -17.36 8.46
C GLY A 138 -2.77 -17.63 9.93
N ALA A 139 -2.94 -18.88 10.30
CA ALA A 139 -3.19 -19.29 11.69
C ALA A 139 -2.01 -18.92 12.61
N ALA A 140 -0.78 -19.04 12.12
CA ALA A 140 0.40 -18.65 12.88
C ALA A 140 0.50 -17.13 13.05
N ALA A 141 0.03 -16.34 12.07
CA ALA A 141 0.04 -14.89 12.11
C ALA A 141 -0.99 -14.35 13.10
N ASP A 142 -2.18 -14.95 13.15
CA ASP A 142 -3.23 -14.61 14.10
C ASP A 142 -3.99 -15.89 14.52
N LYS A 143 -3.62 -16.43 15.66
CA LYS A 143 -4.21 -17.68 16.20
C LYS A 143 -5.69 -17.56 16.51
N ASN A 144 -6.19 -16.35 16.67
CA ASN A 144 -7.59 -16.09 17.00
C ASN A 144 -8.45 -15.83 15.76
N SER A 145 -7.90 -15.98 14.56
CA SER A 145 -8.65 -15.74 13.33
C SER A 145 -9.74 -16.81 13.14
N ALA A 146 -10.99 -16.41 13.31
CA ALA A 146 -12.14 -17.28 13.04
C ALA A 146 -12.20 -17.69 11.58
N ARG A 147 -11.83 -16.78 10.66
CA ARG A 147 -11.83 -17.05 9.21
C ARG A 147 -10.88 -18.18 8.85
N VAL A 148 -9.65 -18.15 9.40
CA VAL A 148 -8.66 -19.23 9.17
C VAL A 148 -9.19 -20.56 9.68
N SER A 149 -9.73 -20.60 10.90
CA SER A 149 -10.29 -21.80 11.51
C SER A 149 -11.43 -22.38 10.66
N ILE A 150 -12.34 -21.54 10.17
CA ILE A 150 -13.44 -21.96 9.32
C ILE A 150 -12.93 -22.54 8.00
N MET A 151 -11.95 -21.93 7.36
CA MET A 151 -11.39 -22.37 6.09
C MET A 151 -10.60 -23.68 6.22
N MET A 152 -9.93 -23.90 7.34
CA MET A 152 -9.18 -25.12 7.62
C MET A 152 -10.09 -26.28 8.04
N GLY A 153 -11.19 -25.96 8.68
CA GLY A 153 -12.10 -26.88 9.33
C GLY A 153 -12.92 -27.72 8.55
#